data_a1d5a682f09a3c12653c866ea969bd52
#
_entry.id   a1d5a682f09a3c12653c866ea969bd52
#
_cell.length_a   1.000
_cell.length_b   1.000
_cell.length_c   1.000
_cell.angle_alpha   90.00
_cell.angle_beta   90.00
_cell.angle_gamma   90.00
#
_symmetry.space_group_name_H-M   'P 1'
#
loop_
_entity.id
_entity.type
_entity.pdbx_description
1 polymer ?
#
loop_
_entity_poly.entity_id
_entity_poly.type
_entity_poly.pdbx_seq_one_letter_code
_entity_poly.pdbx_strand_id
1 'polypeptide(L)'
;ENCLQHHNHESCLIPIQPKGIHQLTTGSRKAIEIYEKCLAEFPQDLETIYLLNIAYMTLGEYPHRVPKKYLIDPTWFKSKIDYPRYTDIAAQLGLNTYSLAGGTVIDDFNNDGWLDIVVTSMGTKEELILYINNGDGTFADRTEAFGLKGHVAILNLNQTDYNNDGWLDLFLMRGGWYKGQGDMPCTLLKNTGKGSFVDVTLKAGLTKYAASQTSAWADYN
;
A
#
# COMPACT_ATOMS: atom_id res chain seq x y z
N GLU A 1 10.29 -12.65 -4.86
CA GLU A 1 10.32 -12.82 -6.34
C GLU A 1 8.94 -13.10 -6.93
N ASN A 2 8.12 -14.04 -6.38
CA ASN A 2 6.77 -14.31 -6.92
C ASN A 2 5.88 -13.06 -6.94
N CYS A 3 5.83 -12.31 -5.81
CA CYS A 3 5.05 -11.09 -5.72
C CYS A 3 5.60 -9.91 -6.54
N LEU A 4 6.88 -9.94 -6.92
CA LEU A 4 7.51 -8.86 -7.67
C LEU A 4 7.42 -9.06 -9.18
N GLN A 5 7.60 -10.31 -9.63
CA GLN A 5 7.69 -10.63 -11.06
C GLN A 5 6.39 -11.16 -11.65
N HIS A 6 5.52 -11.74 -10.81
CA HIS A 6 4.32 -12.44 -11.22
C HIS A 6 3.06 -11.97 -10.51
N HIS A 7 3.09 -10.74 -9.94
CA HIS A 7 1.94 -10.17 -9.25
C HIS A 7 0.77 -9.93 -10.21
N ASN A 8 -0.43 -10.28 -9.76
CA ASN A 8 -1.69 -10.01 -10.44
C ASN A 8 -2.81 -9.86 -9.41
N HIS A 9 -4.00 -9.48 -9.84
CA HIS A 9 -5.15 -9.23 -8.97
C HIS A 9 -5.60 -10.44 -8.13
N GLU A 10 -5.16 -11.65 -8.46
CA GLU A 10 -5.47 -12.87 -7.69
C GLU A 10 -4.38 -13.23 -6.66
N SER A 11 -3.21 -12.58 -6.72
CA SER A 11 -2.03 -12.95 -5.90
C SER A 11 -2.24 -12.80 -4.40
N CYS A 12 -3.10 -11.87 -3.98
CA CYS A 12 -3.35 -11.56 -2.56
C CYS A 12 -4.73 -12.03 -2.07
N LEU A 13 -5.45 -12.82 -2.86
CA LEU A 13 -6.74 -13.37 -2.46
C LEU A 13 -6.57 -14.67 -1.67
N ILE A 14 -7.34 -14.84 -0.60
CA ILE A 14 -7.38 -16.08 0.20
C ILE A 14 -8.79 -16.67 0.14
N PRO A 15 -8.94 -17.93 -0.22
CA PRO A 15 -7.90 -18.88 -0.69
C PRO A 15 -7.24 -18.39 -1.98
N ILE A 16 -5.94 -18.69 -2.12
CA ILE A 16 -5.16 -18.26 -3.31
C ILE A 16 -5.79 -18.85 -4.57
N GLN A 17 -6.07 -17.96 -5.52
CA GLN A 17 -6.70 -18.30 -6.78
C GLN A 17 -5.66 -18.87 -7.78
N PRO A 18 -6.08 -19.57 -8.85
CA PRO A 18 -5.15 -20.24 -9.77
C PRO A 18 -4.04 -19.35 -10.33
N LYS A 19 -4.33 -18.08 -10.65
CA LYS A 19 -3.31 -17.15 -11.15
C LYS A 19 -2.38 -16.61 -10.06
N GLY A 20 -2.75 -16.76 -8.77
CA GLY A 20 -1.92 -16.40 -7.63
C GLY A 20 -0.94 -17.49 -7.20
N ILE A 21 -0.99 -18.70 -7.81
CA ILE A 21 -0.07 -19.80 -7.48
C ILE A 21 1.36 -19.42 -7.82
N HIS A 22 2.26 -19.67 -6.89
CA HIS A 22 3.67 -19.35 -7.04
C HIS A 22 4.35 -20.16 -8.15
N GLN A 23 5.07 -19.49 -9.03
CA GLN A 23 5.90 -20.12 -10.05
C GLN A 23 7.24 -20.59 -9.45
N LEU A 24 7.83 -19.81 -8.53
CA LEU A 24 9.03 -20.15 -7.80
C LEU A 24 8.64 -20.80 -6.46
N THR A 25 8.59 -22.12 -6.43
CA THR A 25 7.97 -22.90 -5.34
C THR A 25 8.92 -23.26 -4.20
N THR A 26 10.23 -23.06 -4.36
CA THR A 26 11.26 -23.46 -3.37
C THR A 26 11.02 -22.87 -1.99
N GLY A 27 10.64 -21.59 -1.91
CA GLY A 27 10.36 -20.94 -0.64
C GLY A 27 9.16 -21.54 0.09
N SER A 28 8.06 -21.78 -0.64
CA SER A 28 6.85 -22.39 -0.08
C SER A 28 7.10 -23.83 0.39
N ARG A 29 7.89 -24.62 -0.35
CA ARG A 29 8.28 -25.98 0.07
C ARG A 29 9.07 -25.97 1.38
N LYS A 30 10.09 -25.12 1.49
CA LYS A 30 10.88 -24.97 2.71
C LYS A 30 10.03 -24.46 3.90
N ALA A 31 9.09 -23.56 3.65
CA ALA A 31 8.17 -23.08 4.66
C ALA A 31 7.32 -24.22 5.23
N ILE A 32 6.76 -25.09 4.38
CA ILE A 32 5.99 -26.28 4.79
C ILE A 32 6.84 -27.17 5.72
N GLU A 33 8.07 -27.49 5.31
CA GLU A 33 8.97 -28.33 6.12
C GLU A 33 9.23 -27.75 7.52
N ILE A 34 9.41 -26.44 7.60
CA ILE A 34 9.65 -25.74 8.88
C ILE A 34 8.38 -25.72 9.73
N TYR A 35 7.23 -25.40 9.13
CA TYR A 35 5.95 -25.35 9.85
C TYR A 35 5.53 -26.72 10.36
N GLU A 36 5.75 -27.79 9.61
CA GLU A 36 5.48 -29.14 10.05
C GLU A 36 6.36 -29.57 11.23
N LYS A 37 7.66 -29.16 11.26
CA LYS A 37 8.54 -29.37 12.41
C LYS A 37 8.07 -28.57 13.63
N CYS A 38 7.69 -27.31 13.45
CA CYS A 38 7.17 -26.47 14.52
C CYS A 38 5.88 -27.09 15.13
N LEU A 39 4.96 -27.55 14.28
CA LEU A 39 3.72 -28.18 14.70
C LEU A 39 3.90 -29.58 15.30
N ALA A 40 5.03 -30.22 15.07
CA ALA A 40 5.36 -31.45 15.79
C ALA A 40 5.66 -31.19 17.29
N GLU A 41 6.24 -30.02 17.59
CA GLU A 41 6.53 -29.58 18.96
C GLU A 41 5.35 -28.82 19.58
N PHE A 42 4.68 -27.98 18.78
CA PHE A 42 3.59 -27.09 19.19
C PHE A 42 2.32 -27.32 18.35
N PRO A 43 1.62 -28.47 18.53
CA PRO A 43 0.54 -28.90 17.63
C PRO A 43 -0.72 -28.03 17.64
N GLN A 44 -0.83 -27.08 18.57
CA GLN A 44 -1.98 -26.18 18.71
C GLN A 44 -1.63 -24.72 18.38
N ASP A 45 -0.44 -24.45 17.83
CA ASP A 45 -0.06 -23.11 17.43
C ASP A 45 -0.87 -22.67 16.18
N LEU A 46 -1.88 -21.83 16.43
CA LEU A 46 -2.83 -21.40 15.40
C LEU A 46 -2.17 -20.57 14.30
N GLU A 47 -1.15 -19.79 14.64
CA GLU A 47 -0.41 -18.99 13.67
C GLU A 47 0.33 -19.89 12.70
N THR A 48 1.08 -20.87 13.20
CA THR A 48 1.78 -21.84 12.36
C THR A 48 0.82 -22.71 11.54
N ILE A 49 -0.34 -23.09 12.10
CA ILE A 49 -1.39 -23.80 11.35
C ILE A 49 -1.87 -22.95 10.18
N TYR A 50 -2.17 -21.67 10.43
CA TYR A 50 -2.61 -20.75 9.37
C TYR A 50 -1.56 -20.61 8.28
N LEU A 51 -0.31 -20.34 8.65
CA LEU A 51 0.81 -20.18 7.72
C LEU A 51 1.09 -21.45 6.91
N LEU A 52 0.93 -22.63 7.51
CA LEU A 52 1.02 -23.91 6.80
C LEU A 52 -0.03 -24.03 5.68
N ASN A 53 -1.30 -23.69 5.98
CA ASN A 53 -2.36 -23.71 4.98
C ASN A 53 -2.07 -22.70 3.84
N ILE A 54 -1.60 -21.48 4.15
CA ILE A 54 -1.18 -20.51 3.15
C ILE A 54 -0.05 -21.07 2.27
N ALA A 55 0.96 -21.70 2.87
CA ALA A 55 2.06 -22.29 2.10
C ALA A 55 1.59 -23.37 1.11
N TYR A 56 0.62 -24.20 1.50
CA TYR A 56 -0.03 -25.15 0.59
C TYR A 56 -0.88 -24.46 -0.49
N MET A 57 -1.56 -23.35 -0.14
CA MET A 57 -2.32 -22.55 -1.12
C MET A 57 -1.40 -21.98 -2.19
N THR A 58 -0.23 -21.45 -1.80
CA THR A 58 0.74 -20.89 -2.77
C THR A 58 1.25 -21.93 -3.77
N LEU A 59 1.15 -23.21 -3.44
CA LEU A 59 1.52 -24.32 -4.33
C LEU A 59 0.35 -24.89 -5.14
N GLY A 60 -0.88 -24.40 -4.92
CA GLY A 60 -2.09 -24.99 -5.49
C GLY A 60 -2.42 -26.38 -4.91
N GLU A 61 -1.87 -26.73 -3.75
CA GLU A 61 -2.03 -28.04 -3.10
C GLU A 61 -3.07 -28.05 -1.98
N TYR A 62 -3.57 -26.88 -1.59
CA TYR A 62 -4.68 -26.74 -0.66
C TYR A 62 -6.02 -27.03 -1.36
N PRO A 63 -6.99 -27.70 -0.69
CA PRO A 63 -6.91 -28.26 0.67
C PRO A 63 -6.35 -29.69 0.69
N HIS A 64 -6.11 -30.32 -0.47
CA HIS A 64 -5.98 -31.76 -0.65
C HIS A 64 -4.71 -32.36 -0.02
N ARG A 65 -3.63 -31.58 0.05
CA ARG A 65 -2.33 -32.03 0.58
C ARG A 65 -2.02 -31.53 2.00
N VAL A 66 -2.85 -30.66 2.56
CA VAL A 66 -2.68 -30.24 3.95
C VAL A 66 -2.97 -31.41 4.88
N PRO A 67 -2.10 -31.72 5.87
CA PRO A 67 -2.38 -32.76 6.85
C PRO A 67 -3.72 -32.51 7.53
N LYS A 68 -4.63 -33.50 7.58
CA LYS A 68 -6.03 -33.36 8.07
C LYS A 68 -6.13 -32.69 9.43
N LYS A 69 -5.20 -32.96 10.35
CA LYS A 69 -5.19 -32.41 11.70
C LYS A 69 -4.89 -30.89 11.73
N TYR A 70 -4.35 -30.34 10.68
CA TYR A 70 -4.00 -28.92 10.55
C TYR A 70 -4.76 -28.22 9.42
N LEU A 71 -5.66 -28.92 8.76
CA LEU A 71 -6.46 -28.37 7.68
C LEU A 71 -7.46 -27.34 8.22
N ILE A 72 -7.38 -26.13 7.71
CA ILE A 72 -8.45 -25.13 7.86
C ILE A 72 -9.48 -25.41 6.77
N ASP A 73 -10.72 -25.70 7.18
CA ASP A 73 -11.79 -26.04 6.24
C ASP A 73 -12.03 -24.88 5.25
N PRO A 74 -12.11 -25.15 3.92
CA PRO A 74 -12.38 -24.13 2.92
C PRO A 74 -13.64 -23.29 3.16
N THR A 75 -14.61 -23.81 3.90
CA THR A 75 -15.83 -23.07 4.23
C THR A 75 -15.58 -21.84 5.10
N TRP A 76 -14.49 -21.82 5.87
CA TRP A 76 -14.11 -20.68 6.71
C TRP A 76 -13.70 -19.44 5.88
N PHE A 77 -13.26 -19.65 4.64
CA PHE A 77 -12.89 -18.58 3.73
C PHE A 77 -14.06 -18.11 2.86
N LYS A 78 -15.24 -18.73 2.97
CA LYS A 78 -16.42 -18.30 2.23
C LYS A 78 -17.10 -17.14 2.96
N SER A 79 -17.26 -16.02 2.27
CA SER A 79 -18.10 -14.94 2.76
C SER A 79 -19.55 -15.43 2.89
N LYS A 80 -20.22 -15.04 3.99
CA LYS A 80 -21.66 -15.25 4.17
C LYS A 80 -22.49 -14.25 3.35
N ILE A 81 -21.85 -13.21 2.86
CA ILE A 81 -22.45 -12.15 2.06
C ILE A 81 -21.75 -12.14 0.72
N ASP A 82 -22.51 -12.25 -0.35
CA ASP A 82 -22.00 -12.13 -1.71
C ASP A 82 -21.88 -10.63 -2.04
N TYR A 83 -20.64 -10.11 -1.86
CA TYR A 83 -20.32 -8.74 -2.26
C TYR A 83 -19.73 -8.76 -3.67
N PRO A 84 -20.27 -7.93 -4.58
CA PRO A 84 -19.65 -7.76 -5.90
C PRO A 84 -18.21 -7.27 -5.73
N ARG A 85 -17.26 -7.95 -6.36
CA ARG A 85 -15.86 -7.55 -6.33
C ARG A 85 -15.62 -6.43 -7.32
N TYR A 86 -14.87 -5.42 -6.89
CA TYR A 86 -14.37 -4.41 -7.82
C TYR A 86 -13.37 -5.04 -8.78
N THR A 87 -13.46 -4.66 -10.04
CA THR A 87 -12.45 -5.04 -11.04
C THR A 87 -11.24 -4.14 -10.90
N ASP A 88 -10.05 -4.73 -10.78
CA ASP A 88 -8.80 -3.97 -10.84
C ASP A 88 -8.56 -3.52 -12.29
N ILE A 89 -8.59 -2.21 -12.50
CA ILE A 89 -8.35 -1.57 -13.80
C ILE A 89 -7.09 -0.70 -13.80
N ALA A 90 -6.30 -0.69 -12.70
CA ALA A 90 -5.15 0.18 -12.55
C ALA A 90 -4.12 0.01 -13.68
N ALA A 91 -3.85 -1.24 -14.10
CA ALA A 91 -2.95 -1.51 -15.22
C ALA A 91 -3.45 -0.94 -16.57
N GLN A 92 -4.79 -0.96 -16.79
CA GLN A 92 -5.40 -0.43 -18.01
C GLN A 92 -5.34 1.10 -18.08
N LEU A 93 -5.31 1.75 -16.91
CA LEU A 93 -5.26 3.20 -16.76
C LEU A 93 -3.84 3.74 -16.58
N GLY A 94 -2.81 2.88 -16.62
CA GLY A 94 -1.43 3.28 -16.41
C GLY A 94 -1.10 3.67 -14.95
N LEU A 95 -1.92 3.25 -13.99
CA LEU A 95 -1.77 3.58 -12.58
C LEU A 95 -1.01 2.51 -11.77
N ASN A 96 -0.60 1.40 -12.40
CA ASN A 96 0.08 0.28 -11.75
C ASN A 96 1.59 0.51 -11.64
N THR A 97 2.00 1.52 -10.91
CA THR A 97 3.43 1.79 -10.66
C THR A 97 4.04 0.75 -9.74
N TYR A 98 5.29 0.40 -10.04
CA TYR A 98 6.10 -0.43 -9.16
C TYR A 98 6.66 0.41 -8.00
N SER A 99 6.24 0.12 -6.78
CA SER A 99 6.72 0.82 -5.59
C SER A 99 6.68 -0.08 -4.35
N LEU A 100 7.45 0.28 -3.32
CA LEU A 100 7.23 -0.24 -1.98
C LEU A 100 6.01 0.45 -1.39
N ALA A 101 5.15 -0.32 -0.71
CA ALA A 101 3.88 0.16 -0.17
C ALA A 101 4.02 1.51 0.56
N GLY A 102 3.16 2.44 0.22
CA GLY A 102 3.03 3.76 0.84
C GLY A 102 1.55 4.11 1.04
N GLY A 103 1.27 5.37 1.32
CA GLY A 103 -0.08 5.91 1.42
C GLY A 103 -0.64 6.32 0.06
N THR A 104 -1.96 6.46 0.01
CA THR A 104 -2.67 7.01 -1.14
C THR A 104 -3.77 7.93 -0.64
N VAL A 105 -3.92 9.08 -1.27
CA VAL A 105 -5.06 9.98 -1.09
C VAL A 105 -5.72 10.27 -2.43
N ILE A 106 -7.03 10.44 -2.39
CA ILE A 106 -7.86 10.73 -3.55
C ILE A 106 -8.67 11.97 -3.23
N ASP A 107 -8.44 13.03 -3.98
CA ASP A 107 -9.16 14.29 -3.83
C ASP A 107 -8.95 15.17 -5.08
N ASP A 108 -9.62 16.31 -5.17
CA ASP A 108 -9.49 17.26 -6.28
C ASP A 108 -8.38 18.29 -5.97
N PHE A 109 -7.17 18.06 -6.47
CA PHE A 109 -6.01 18.89 -6.18
C PHE A 109 -5.85 20.10 -7.11
N ASN A 110 -6.62 20.16 -8.19
CA ASN A 110 -6.58 21.27 -9.16
C ASN A 110 -7.90 22.06 -9.22
N ASN A 111 -8.90 21.68 -8.41
CA ASN A 111 -10.24 22.28 -8.33
C ASN A 111 -10.99 22.26 -9.67
N ASP A 112 -10.85 21.17 -10.45
CA ASP A 112 -11.55 20.98 -11.71
C ASP A 112 -12.84 20.14 -11.58
N GLY A 113 -13.13 19.62 -10.39
CA GLY A 113 -14.30 18.81 -10.06
C GLY A 113 -14.11 17.30 -10.29
N TRP A 114 -12.92 16.86 -10.71
CA TRP A 114 -12.57 15.45 -10.87
C TRP A 114 -11.61 15.00 -9.77
N LEU A 115 -11.75 13.76 -9.31
CA LEU A 115 -10.88 13.23 -8.27
C LEU A 115 -9.54 12.78 -8.85
N ASP A 116 -8.47 13.36 -8.35
CA ASP A 116 -7.09 13.03 -8.62
C ASP A 116 -6.55 12.00 -7.63
N ILE A 117 -5.38 11.43 -7.90
CA ILE A 117 -4.76 10.41 -7.06
C ILE A 117 -3.32 10.82 -6.73
N VAL A 118 -2.96 10.86 -5.45
CA VAL A 118 -1.57 10.94 -5.01
C VAL A 118 -1.19 9.62 -4.37
N VAL A 119 -0.12 9.00 -4.88
CA VAL A 119 0.43 7.76 -4.33
C VAL A 119 1.86 8.00 -3.84
N THR A 120 2.24 7.30 -2.77
CA THR A 120 3.58 7.39 -2.20
C THR A 120 4.24 6.03 -2.09
N SER A 121 5.56 6.02 -1.87
CA SER A 121 6.33 4.83 -1.59
C SER A 121 7.19 5.05 -0.34
N MET A 122 7.29 4.03 0.52
CA MET A 122 8.25 4.05 1.62
C MET A 122 9.69 3.80 1.16
N GLY A 123 9.90 3.45 -0.09
CA GLY A 123 11.22 3.28 -0.69
C GLY A 123 11.97 4.60 -0.83
N THR A 124 13.31 4.52 -0.81
CA THR A 124 14.18 5.71 -0.94
C THR A 124 14.50 6.07 -2.38
N LYS A 125 14.00 5.31 -3.33
CA LYS A 125 14.23 5.51 -4.77
C LYS A 125 12.98 5.88 -5.52
N GLU A 126 11.83 5.38 -5.05
CA GLU A 126 10.54 5.63 -5.66
C GLU A 126 9.95 6.93 -5.12
N GLU A 127 9.61 7.82 -6.02
CA GLU A 127 9.07 9.15 -5.69
C GLU A 127 7.54 9.10 -5.46
N LEU A 128 7.01 10.10 -4.79
CA LEU A 128 5.59 10.42 -4.80
C LEU A 128 5.14 10.66 -6.24
N ILE A 129 3.93 10.22 -6.60
CA ILE A 129 3.33 10.47 -7.91
C ILE A 129 1.97 11.13 -7.73
N LEU A 130 1.74 12.20 -8.48
CA LEU A 130 0.43 12.86 -8.64
C LEU A 130 -0.15 12.53 -10.02
N TYR A 131 -1.26 11.82 -10.01
CA TYR A 131 -2.06 11.56 -11.19
C TYR A 131 -3.26 12.49 -11.23
N ILE A 132 -3.30 13.39 -12.21
CA ILE A 132 -4.45 14.26 -12.47
C ILE A 132 -5.43 13.52 -13.39
N ASN A 133 -6.70 13.55 -12.99
CA ASN A 133 -7.81 13.00 -13.75
C ASN A 133 -8.16 13.92 -14.93
N ASN A 134 -8.19 13.39 -16.14
CA ASN A 134 -8.50 14.17 -17.34
C ASN A 134 -10.04 14.34 -17.57
N GLY A 135 -10.89 13.79 -16.69
CA GLY A 135 -12.34 13.85 -16.81
C GLY A 135 -12.95 12.93 -17.87
N ASP A 136 -12.13 12.18 -18.58
CA ASP A 136 -12.52 11.23 -19.63
C ASP A 136 -12.31 9.76 -19.25
N GLY A 137 -11.98 9.52 -17.97
CA GLY A 137 -11.65 8.21 -17.43
C GLY A 137 -10.16 7.84 -17.56
N THR A 138 -9.31 8.76 -18.01
CA THR A 138 -7.86 8.60 -18.05
C THR A 138 -7.16 9.51 -17.04
N PHE A 139 -5.89 9.20 -16.74
CA PHE A 139 -5.07 9.97 -15.81
C PHE A 139 -3.75 10.41 -16.47
N ALA A 140 -3.25 11.55 -16.06
CA ALA A 140 -1.94 12.05 -16.48
C ALA A 140 -1.01 12.21 -15.27
N ASP A 141 0.21 11.65 -15.34
CA ASP A 141 1.25 11.96 -14.36
C ASP A 141 1.67 13.43 -14.49
N ARG A 142 1.42 14.19 -13.43
CA ARG A 142 1.74 15.63 -13.32
C ARG A 142 2.72 15.93 -12.20
N THR A 143 3.39 14.93 -11.66
CA THR A 143 4.32 15.03 -10.53
C THR A 143 5.35 16.15 -10.74
N GLU A 144 6.05 16.15 -11.87
CA GLU A 144 7.06 17.16 -12.16
C GLU A 144 6.47 18.55 -12.39
N ALA A 145 5.35 18.62 -13.13
CA ALA A 145 4.67 19.88 -13.43
C ALA A 145 4.18 20.58 -12.15
N PHE A 146 3.75 19.82 -11.15
CA PHE A 146 3.28 20.35 -9.87
C PHE A 146 4.41 20.54 -8.83
N GLY A 147 5.68 20.34 -9.21
CA GLY A 147 6.82 20.54 -8.32
C GLY A 147 6.99 19.48 -7.24
N LEU A 148 6.43 18.29 -7.45
CA LEU A 148 6.42 17.20 -6.47
C LEU A 148 7.55 16.19 -6.64
N LYS A 149 8.41 16.37 -7.63
CA LYS A 149 9.54 15.49 -7.92
C LYS A 149 10.56 15.51 -6.77
N GLY A 150 11.18 14.36 -6.50
CA GLY A 150 12.21 14.22 -5.46
C GLY A 150 11.68 13.93 -4.05
N HIS A 151 10.38 13.86 -3.84
CA HIS A 151 9.80 13.45 -2.58
C HIS A 151 9.76 11.92 -2.46
N VAL A 152 10.69 11.35 -1.67
CA VAL A 152 10.88 9.90 -1.47
C VAL A 152 10.69 9.49 -0.01
N ALA A 153 10.73 8.18 0.27
CA ALA A 153 10.67 7.60 1.62
C ALA A 153 9.40 7.99 2.41
N ILE A 154 8.26 8.07 1.74
CA ILE A 154 7.00 8.53 2.31
C ILE A 154 6.14 7.30 2.63
N LEU A 155 6.00 6.98 3.92
CA LEU A 155 5.19 5.85 4.37
C LEU A 155 3.69 6.14 4.23
N ASN A 156 3.28 7.38 4.51
CA ASN A 156 1.89 7.79 4.48
C ASN A 156 1.76 9.27 4.17
N LEU A 157 0.56 9.72 3.79
CA LEU A 157 0.27 11.13 3.56
C LEU A 157 -1.18 11.44 3.94
N ASN A 158 -1.43 12.72 4.24
CA ASN A 158 -2.76 13.26 4.43
C ASN A 158 -2.92 14.53 3.61
N GLN A 159 -4.15 14.82 3.17
CA GLN A 159 -4.52 16.07 2.54
C GLN A 159 -5.41 16.90 3.47
N THR A 160 -5.30 18.20 3.37
CA THR A 160 -6.18 19.19 4.00
C THR A 160 -5.89 20.58 3.44
N ASP A 161 -6.84 21.46 3.49
CA ASP A 161 -6.60 22.89 3.34
C ASP A 161 -6.21 23.47 4.72
N TYR A 162 -4.88 23.41 5.05
CA TYR A 162 -4.41 23.78 6.40
C TYR A 162 -4.47 25.28 6.69
N ASN A 163 -4.57 26.10 5.64
CA ASN A 163 -4.53 27.56 5.74
C ASN A 163 -5.85 28.23 5.32
N ASN A 164 -6.87 27.44 4.99
CA ASN A 164 -8.20 27.88 4.58
C ASN A 164 -8.19 28.79 3.32
N ASP A 165 -7.32 28.48 2.35
CA ASP A 165 -7.27 29.21 1.08
C ASP A 165 -8.06 28.55 -0.06
N GLY A 166 -8.74 27.44 0.21
CA GLY A 166 -9.59 26.71 -0.73
C GLY A 166 -8.84 25.69 -1.59
N TRP A 167 -7.54 25.45 -1.32
CA TRP A 167 -6.72 24.48 -2.04
C TRP A 167 -6.22 23.40 -1.09
N LEU A 168 -6.31 22.16 -1.52
CA LEU A 168 -5.85 21.03 -0.72
C LEU A 168 -4.33 20.91 -0.72
N ASP A 169 -3.77 20.90 0.47
CA ASP A 169 -2.35 20.77 0.77
C ASP A 169 -2.01 19.31 1.11
N LEU A 170 -0.73 18.96 1.11
CA LEU A 170 -0.26 17.61 1.41
C LEU A 170 0.68 17.62 2.62
N PHE A 171 0.45 16.71 3.56
CA PHE A 171 1.37 16.42 4.65
C PHE A 171 1.96 15.03 4.50
N LEU A 172 3.27 14.94 4.27
CA LEU A 172 4.01 13.73 3.98
C LEU A 172 4.70 13.21 5.24
N MET A 173 4.41 11.96 5.63
CA MET A 173 4.98 11.32 6.81
C MET A 173 6.07 10.34 6.45
N ARG A 174 7.21 10.44 7.14
CA ARG A 174 8.41 9.66 6.84
C ARG A 174 8.94 8.93 8.07
N GLY A 175 9.79 7.96 7.82
CA GLY A 175 10.66 7.35 8.81
C GLY A 175 10.05 6.23 9.65
N GLY A 176 8.74 6.14 9.79
CA GLY A 176 8.07 5.20 10.69
C GLY A 176 8.44 3.73 10.51
N TRP A 177 8.91 3.35 9.33
CA TRP A 177 9.33 1.98 9.03
C TRP A 177 10.80 1.69 9.30
N TYR A 178 11.63 2.72 9.42
CA TYR A 178 13.10 2.60 9.57
C TYR A 178 13.56 2.46 11.02
N LYS A 179 12.66 2.26 11.98
CA LYS A 179 12.95 2.13 13.44
C LYS A 179 13.81 3.29 13.94
N GLY A 180 14.87 3.02 14.69
CA GLY A 180 15.78 4.04 15.21
C GLY A 180 16.63 4.80 14.18
N GLN A 181 16.56 4.45 12.91
CA GLN A 181 17.16 5.20 11.79
C GLN A 181 16.12 6.02 11.01
N GLY A 182 14.87 6.02 11.46
CA GLY A 182 13.76 6.66 10.82
C GLY A 182 13.50 8.10 11.24
N ASP A 183 14.45 8.75 11.92
CA ASP A 183 14.32 10.16 12.32
C ASP A 183 14.47 11.07 11.09
N MET A 184 13.37 11.14 10.32
CA MET A 184 13.25 11.96 9.11
C MET A 184 12.19 13.04 9.33
N PRO A 185 12.38 14.26 8.80
CA PRO A 185 11.37 15.30 8.90
C PRO A 185 10.16 14.93 8.02
N CYS A 186 8.97 15.11 8.56
CA CYS A 186 7.76 15.18 7.74
C CYS A 186 7.83 16.42 6.85
N THR A 187 7.01 16.48 5.81
CA THR A 187 6.99 17.62 4.89
C THR A 187 5.57 18.13 4.74
N LEU A 188 5.37 19.44 4.92
CA LEU A 188 4.13 20.12 4.57
C LEU A 188 4.30 20.83 3.23
N LEU A 189 3.53 20.40 2.24
CA LEU A 189 3.51 20.95 0.89
C LEU A 189 2.24 21.76 0.72
N LYS A 190 2.39 23.07 0.56
CA LYS A 190 1.29 23.98 0.27
C LYS A 190 0.97 23.97 -1.22
N ASN A 191 -0.30 23.73 -1.57
CA ASN A 191 -0.81 23.97 -2.91
C ASN A 191 -0.92 25.48 -3.17
N THR A 192 -0.36 25.94 -4.26
CA THR A 192 -0.35 27.37 -4.60
C THR A 192 -1.62 27.84 -5.30
N GLY A 193 -2.50 26.92 -5.70
CA GLY A 193 -3.65 27.19 -6.56
C GLY A 193 -3.28 27.56 -8.00
N LYS A 194 -2.03 27.36 -8.38
CA LYS A 194 -1.49 27.70 -9.72
C LYS A 194 -0.87 26.48 -10.42
N GLY A 195 -1.29 25.27 -10.01
CA GLY A 195 -0.79 24.01 -10.54
C GLY A 195 0.62 23.67 -10.03
N SER A 196 0.95 24.06 -8.78
CA SER A 196 2.21 23.70 -8.15
C SER A 196 2.09 23.61 -6.63
N PHE A 197 2.97 22.80 -6.02
CA PHE A 197 3.16 22.72 -4.58
C PHE A 197 4.50 23.38 -4.18
N VAL A 198 4.56 23.93 -2.99
CA VAL A 198 5.77 24.50 -2.39
C VAL A 198 5.96 23.93 -0.98
N ASP A 199 7.21 23.60 -0.64
CA ASP A 199 7.54 23.15 0.72
C ASP A 199 7.52 24.33 1.69
N VAL A 200 6.63 24.25 2.66
CA VAL A 200 6.46 25.26 3.72
C VAL A 200 6.78 24.71 5.11
N THR A 201 7.36 23.53 5.20
CA THR A 201 7.68 22.83 6.46
C THR A 201 8.42 23.69 7.45
N LEU A 202 9.50 24.33 7.00
CA LEU A 202 10.31 25.22 7.85
C LEU A 202 9.50 26.44 8.32
N LYS A 203 8.75 27.07 7.42
CA LYS A 203 7.92 28.24 7.70
C LYS A 203 6.79 27.90 8.67
N ALA A 204 6.25 26.70 8.59
CA ALA A 204 5.21 26.17 9.48
C ALA A 204 5.76 25.68 10.85
N GLY A 205 7.07 25.70 11.06
CA GLY A 205 7.69 25.23 12.31
C GLY A 205 7.68 23.69 12.49
N LEU A 206 7.46 22.92 11.41
CA LEU A 206 7.29 21.47 11.46
C LEU A 206 8.61 20.71 11.21
N THR A 207 9.73 21.25 11.68
CA THR A 207 11.08 20.71 11.44
C THR A 207 11.53 19.62 12.40
N LYS A 208 10.61 19.07 13.19
CA LYS A 208 10.95 18.02 14.15
C LYS A 208 11.30 16.71 13.40
N TYR A 209 12.44 16.14 13.77
CA TYR A 209 12.85 14.82 13.31
C TYR A 209 12.17 13.76 14.18
N ALA A 210 11.33 12.94 13.59
CA ALA A 210 10.65 11.86 14.29
C ALA A 210 10.16 10.81 13.27
N ALA A 211 10.25 9.55 13.62
CA ALA A 211 9.65 8.47 12.86
C ALA A 211 8.12 8.57 12.93
N SER A 212 7.47 8.98 11.85
CA SER A 212 6.03 9.23 11.80
C SER A 212 5.33 8.22 10.91
N GLN A 213 4.18 7.69 11.37
CA GLN A 213 3.39 6.68 10.65
C GLN A 213 2.05 7.23 10.20
N THR A 214 1.45 8.10 11.02
CA THR A 214 0.13 8.67 10.74
C THR A 214 0.02 10.06 11.35
N SER A 215 -0.91 10.84 10.84
CA SER A 215 -1.30 12.13 11.36
C SER A 215 -2.81 12.34 11.23
N ALA A 216 -3.35 13.30 11.93
CA ALA A 216 -4.72 13.74 11.78
C ALA A 216 -4.76 15.27 11.86
N TRP A 217 -5.68 15.84 11.12
CA TRP A 217 -5.97 17.26 11.15
C TRP A 217 -7.26 17.50 11.93
N ALA A 218 -7.23 18.47 12.81
CA ALA A 218 -8.41 18.90 13.56
C ALA A 218 -8.25 20.35 14.02
N ASP A 219 -9.35 21.06 14.06
CA ASP A 219 -9.48 22.31 14.81
C ASP A 219 -9.77 21.93 16.28
N TYR A 220 -8.89 22.30 17.19
CA TYR A 220 -8.97 21.89 18.60
C TYR A 220 -8.98 23.07 19.60
N ASN A 221 -9.10 24.30 19.12
CA ASN A 221 -9.13 25.52 19.95
C ASN A 221 -10.45 26.31 19.85
#